data_995a1f79e2675393388f241a5b0f4b51
#
_entry.id   995a1f79e2675393388f241a5b0f4b51
#
_cell.length_a   1.000
_cell.length_b   1.000
_cell.length_c   1.000
_cell.angle_alpha   90.00
_cell.angle_beta   90.00
_cell.angle_gamma   90.00
#
_symmetry.space_group_name_H-M   'P 1'
#
loop_
_entity.id
_entity.type
_entity.pdbx_description
1 polymer ?
#
loop_
_entity_poly.entity_id
_entity_poly.type
_entity_poly.pdbx_seq_one_letter_code
_entity_poly.pdbx_strand_id
1 'polypeptide(L)'
;MGDRKVRKWVIMAAQELGLTATTEGGSNLTMNLTLMQDGYPGLEHAMPIFPLYKDVVELLTASGITYTPTLMVGYGGPIGRDYYLTQYDIDKDPKLRRFTPHDELDSWRTLTYNRADQYIYRGLAEQLAKFVRAGGRVGLGSHGELQGLGVHWELWMMQSGGMTTFEALRAATLHGADAIGMARDLGSIEVGKLADLQVLDRNPLADIRNTNSIRYVMKNGRLYDGNTLDEVWPRVRALPRQWWWSEEPAEGRR
;
A
#
# COMPACT_ATOMS: atom_id res chain seq x y z
N MET A 1 -21.73 5.55 1.14
CA MET A 1 -22.02 4.10 1.06
C MET A 1 -23.51 3.84 1.09
N GLY A 2 -23.98 2.82 0.34
CA GLY A 2 -25.39 2.46 0.27
C GLY A 2 -25.95 1.89 1.56
N ASP A 3 -27.28 1.75 1.62
CA ASP A 3 -27.99 1.05 2.66
C ASP A 3 -27.41 -0.37 2.90
N ARG A 4 -27.45 -0.88 4.13
CA ARG A 4 -26.94 -2.21 4.50
C ARG A 4 -27.55 -3.33 3.65
N LYS A 5 -28.83 -3.20 3.26
CA LYS A 5 -29.49 -4.14 2.36
C LYS A 5 -28.82 -4.22 0.99
N VAL A 6 -28.46 -3.06 0.42
CA VAL A 6 -27.75 -2.98 -0.87
C VAL A 6 -26.36 -3.59 -0.77
N ARG A 7 -25.61 -3.30 0.31
CA ARG A 7 -24.29 -3.91 0.56
C ARG A 7 -24.34 -5.43 0.61
N LYS A 8 -25.33 -5.99 1.30
CA LYS A 8 -25.55 -7.44 1.33
C LYS A 8 -25.86 -8.03 -0.03
N TRP A 9 -26.66 -7.34 -0.85
CA TRP A 9 -26.92 -7.79 -2.22
C TRP A 9 -25.67 -7.79 -3.08
N VAL A 10 -24.80 -6.79 -2.93
CA VAL A 10 -23.51 -6.74 -3.65
C VAL A 10 -22.63 -7.94 -3.27
N ILE A 11 -22.52 -8.24 -1.98
CA ILE A 11 -21.70 -9.37 -1.53
C ILE A 11 -22.30 -10.72 -1.98
N MET A 12 -23.61 -10.89 -1.93
CA MET A 12 -24.27 -12.09 -2.43
C MET A 12 -24.01 -12.29 -3.92
N ALA A 13 -24.18 -11.25 -4.73
CA ALA A 13 -23.91 -11.31 -6.16
C ALA A 13 -22.42 -11.59 -6.45
N ALA A 14 -21.50 -10.97 -5.70
CA ALA A 14 -20.07 -11.25 -5.83
C ALA A 14 -19.75 -12.73 -5.53
N GLN A 15 -20.33 -13.29 -4.47
CA GLN A 15 -20.15 -14.70 -4.11
C GLN A 15 -20.69 -15.65 -5.18
N GLU A 16 -21.88 -15.36 -5.71
CA GLU A 16 -22.47 -16.16 -6.81
C GLU A 16 -21.60 -16.14 -8.08
N LEU A 17 -20.93 -15.01 -8.35
CA LEU A 17 -20.06 -14.85 -9.51
C LEU A 17 -18.60 -15.27 -9.26
N GLY A 18 -18.25 -15.72 -8.04
CA GLY A 18 -16.88 -16.04 -7.66
C GLY A 18 -15.94 -14.82 -7.65
N LEU A 19 -16.46 -13.62 -7.39
CA LEU A 19 -15.71 -12.37 -7.34
C LEU A 19 -15.34 -12.02 -5.90
N THR A 20 -14.18 -11.39 -5.75
CA THR A 20 -13.74 -10.81 -4.48
C THR A 20 -14.15 -9.34 -4.45
N ALA A 21 -15.13 -8.99 -3.59
CA ALA A 21 -15.59 -7.62 -3.42
C ALA A 21 -15.00 -7.03 -2.15
N THR A 22 -14.07 -6.10 -2.27
CA THR A 22 -13.58 -5.30 -1.14
C THR A 22 -14.47 -4.07 -0.91
N THR A 23 -14.30 -3.39 0.20
CA THR A 23 -15.05 -2.17 0.53
C THR A 23 -14.21 -1.20 1.33
N GLU A 24 -14.42 0.08 1.08
CA GLU A 24 -13.86 1.11 1.93
C GLU A 24 -14.56 1.13 3.30
N GLY A 25 -13.75 1.18 4.35
CA GLY A 25 -14.18 1.60 5.67
C GLY A 25 -14.48 3.10 5.70
N GLY A 26 -14.97 3.57 6.81
CA GLY A 26 -15.24 4.99 7.02
C GLY A 26 -14.95 5.41 8.45
N SER A 27 -15.23 6.68 8.75
CA SER A 27 -15.09 7.25 10.09
C SER A 27 -16.16 6.75 11.09
N ASN A 28 -16.97 5.77 10.71
CA ASN A 28 -18.02 5.18 11.54
C ASN A 28 -17.67 3.72 11.90
N LEU A 29 -17.29 3.49 13.16
CA LEU A 29 -16.92 2.16 13.64
C LEU A 29 -18.04 1.14 13.44
N THR A 30 -19.29 1.48 13.81
CA THR A 30 -20.44 0.56 13.68
C THR A 30 -20.63 0.10 12.25
N MET A 31 -20.46 1.01 11.28
CA MET A 31 -20.51 0.67 9.87
C MET A 31 -19.40 -0.33 9.50
N ASN A 32 -18.15 -0.06 9.90
CA ASN A 32 -17.03 -0.94 9.62
C ASN A 32 -17.23 -2.35 10.19
N LEU A 33 -17.72 -2.44 11.45
CA LEU A 33 -18.04 -3.73 12.07
C LEU A 33 -19.16 -4.47 11.33
N THR A 34 -20.18 -3.75 10.81
CA THR A 34 -21.26 -4.38 10.04
C THR A 34 -20.79 -4.87 8.66
N LEU A 35 -19.78 -4.26 8.05
CA LEU A 35 -19.19 -4.75 6.79
C LEU A 35 -18.57 -6.14 6.97
N MET A 36 -17.87 -6.38 8.07
CA MET A 36 -17.35 -7.71 8.42
C MET A 36 -18.46 -8.73 8.60
N GLN A 37 -19.53 -8.34 9.34
CA GLN A 37 -20.70 -9.20 9.56
C GLN A 37 -21.49 -9.48 8.27
N ASP A 38 -21.43 -8.56 7.31
CA ASP A 38 -22.07 -8.71 5.99
C ASP A 38 -21.28 -9.62 5.03
N GLY A 39 -20.07 -10.06 5.44
CA GLY A 39 -19.27 -11.04 4.70
C GLY A 39 -18.32 -10.44 3.67
N TYR A 40 -17.94 -9.17 3.79
CA TYR A 40 -16.91 -8.58 2.95
C TYR A 40 -15.54 -9.20 3.25
N PRO A 41 -14.78 -9.65 2.23
CA PRO A 41 -13.48 -10.27 2.42
C PRO A 41 -12.34 -9.26 2.61
N GLY A 42 -12.58 -7.97 2.32
CA GLY A 42 -11.62 -6.88 2.45
C GLY A 42 -12.23 -5.63 3.06
N LEU A 43 -11.44 -4.92 3.87
CA LEU A 43 -11.77 -3.62 4.45
C LEU A 43 -10.60 -2.67 4.26
N GLU A 44 -10.83 -1.62 3.48
CA GLU A 44 -9.85 -0.59 3.21
C GLU A 44 -9.98 0.56 4.21
N HIS A 45 -8.88 1.27 4.45
CA HIS A 45 -8.69 2.35 5.41
C HIS A 45 -8.67 1.95 6.89
N ALA A 46 -7.96 2.78 7.66
CA ALA A 46 -7.80 2.58 9.10
C ALA A 46 -9.13 2.64 9.84
N MET A 47 -9.28 1.80 10.87
CA MET A 47 -10.38 1.92 11.80
C MET A 47 -10.39 3.30 12.46
N PRO A 48 -11.57 3.92 12.67
CA PRO A 48 -11.70 5.27 13.23
C PRO A 48 -11.50 5.32 14.74
N ILE A 49 -10.92 4.31 15.34
CA ILE A 49 -10.63 4.21 16.76
C ILE A 49 -9.18 3.80 17.00
N PHE A 50 -8.64 4.36 18.07
CA PHE A 50 -7.30 4.07 18.56
C PHE A 50 -7.30 4.21 20.11
N PRO A 51 -6.86 3.18 20.84
CA PRO A 51 -6.46 1.84 20.40
C PRO A 51 -7.64 0.96 19.95
N LEU A 52 -7.36 -0.08 19.14
CA LEU A 52 -8.33 -1.14 18.89
C LEU A 52 -8.54 -1.97 20.15
N TYR A 53 -9.78 -2.11 20.58
CA TYR A 53 -10.14 -2.94 21.72
C TYR A 53 -10.11 -4.43 21.36
N LYS A 54 -10.01 -5.27 22.37
CA LYS A 54 -9.86 -6.72 22.22
C LYS A 54 -10.97 -7.35 21.38
N ASP A 55 -12.22 -6.97 21.63
CA ASP A 55 -13.41 -7.46 20.93
C ASP A 55 -13.39 -7.11 19.43
N VAL A 56 -12.91 -5.91 19.08
CA VAL A 56 -12.72 -5.50 17.67
C VAL A 56 -11.65 -6.33 16.99
N VAL A 57 -10.53 -6.57 17.67
CA VAL A 57 -9.44 -7.42 17.13
C VAL A 57 -9.91 -8.87 16.95
N GLU A 58 -10.65 -9.39 17.91
CA GLU A 58 -11.24 -10.74 17.85
C GLU A 58 -12.24 -10.86 16.68
N LEU A 59 -13.11 -9.87 16.49
CA LEU A 59 -14.05 -9.85 15.37
C LEU A 59 -13.33 -9.77 14.02
N LEU A 60 -12.35 -8.87 13.87
CA LEU A 60 -11.51 -8.76 12.68
C LEU A 60 -10.85 -10.10 12.34
N THR A 61 -10.25 -10.74 13.33
CA THR A 61 -9.56 -12.02 13.16
C THR A 61 -10.53 -13.14 12.78
N ALA A 62 -11.65 -13.25 13.50
CA ALA A 62 -12.65 -14.29 13.30
C ALA A 62 -13.39 -14.15 11.97
N SER A 63 -13.56 -12.92 11.45
CA SER A 63 -14.20 -12.69 10.16
C SER A 63 -13.37 -13.17 8.97
N GLY A 64 -12.07 -13.37 9.17
CA GLY A 64 -11.13 -13.72 8.10
C GLY A 64 -10.90 -12.63 7.08
N ILE A 65 -11.34 -11.40 7.35
CA ILE A 65 -11.17 -10.24 6.47
C ILE A 65 -9.69 -9.88 6.28
N THR A 66 -9.31 -9.43 5.11
CA THR A 66 -8.03 -8.75 4.92
C THR A 66 -8.21 -7.26 5.21
N TYR A 67 -7.45 -6.75 6.16
CA TYR A 67 -7.52 -5.36 6.58
C TYR A 67 -6.38 -4.55 5.98
N THR A 68 -6.71 -3.58 5.12
CA THR A 68 -5.76 -2.69 4.43
C THR A 68 -5.86 -1.30 5.05
N PRO A 69 -5.01 -0.93 6.00
CA PRO A 69 -5.22 0.24 6.86
C PRO A 69 -4.99 1.58 6.16
N THR A 70 -4.16 1.61 5.13
CA THR A 70 -3.78 2.84 4.41
C THR A 70 -3.30 3.93 5.38
N LEU A 71 -2.22 3.65 6.10
CA LEU A 71 -1.65 4.53 7.13
C LEU A 71 -1.23 5.90 6.58
N MET A 72 -0.93 5.94 5.28
CA MET A 72 -0.61 7.17 4.54
C MET A 72 -1.68 8.24 4.72
N VAL A 73 -2.96 7.86 4.81
CA VAL A 73 -4.12 8.75 4.94
C VAL A 73 -5.00 8.39 6.13
N GLY A 74 -4.43 7.85 7.19
CA GLY A 74 -5.15 7.44 8.40
C GLY A 74 -5.94 8.58 9.05
N TYR A 75 -7.13 8.26 9.55
CA TYR A 75 -8.04 9.22 10.20
C TYR A 75 -7.57 9.61 11.62
N GLY A 76 -7.95 10.84 12.03
CA GLY A 76 -7.89 11.26 13.43
C GLY A 76 -6.68 12.09 13.81
N GLY A 77 -5.89 12.55 12.84
CA GLY A 77 -4.73 13.43 13.07
C GLY A 77 -4.09 13.87 11.77
N PRO A 78 -2.91 14.49 11.84
CA PRO A 78 -2.13 14.80 10.66
C PRO A 78 -1.91 13.57 9.79
N ILE A 79 -2.02 13.76 8.49
CA ILE A 79 -1.89 12.69 7.49
C ILE A 79 -0.48 12.09 7.53
N GLY A 80 -0.38 10.75 7.61
CA GLY A 80 0.89 10.04 7.75
C GLY A 80 1.89 10.31 6.63
N ARG A 81 1.40 10.48 5.39
CA ARG A 81 2.19 10.91 4.24
C ARG A 81 3.01 12.17 4.52
N ASP A 82 2.41 13.17 5.15
CA ASP A 82 3.06 14.47 5.39
C ASP A 82 4.29 14.33 6.29
N TYR A 83 4.30 13.36 7.21
CA TYR A 83 5.51 13.05 7.98
C TYR A 83 6.68 12.68 7.06
N TYR A 84 6.46 11.80 6.10
CA TYR A 84 7.53 11.36 5.18
C TYR A 84 7.93 12.45 4.20
N LEU A 85 7.00 13.30 3.75
CA LEU A 85 7.32 14.48 2.94
C LEU A 85 8.25 15.46 3.66
N THR A 86 8.18 15.55 5.01
CA THR A 86 9.13 16.37 5.78
C THR A 86 10.51 15.73 5.91
N GLN A 87 10.63 14.43 5.70
CA GLN A 87 11.88 13.67 5.86
C GLN A 87 12.55 13.32 4.52
N TYR A 88 11.83 13.43 3.42
CA TYR A 88 12.26 12.98 2.10
C TYR A 88 12.10 14.09 1.06
N ASP A 89 13.21 14.45 0.42
CA ASP A 89 13.20 15.46 -0.64
C ASP A 89 12.82 14.78 -1.97
N ILE A 90 11.53 14.82 -2.27
CA ILE A 90 10.96 14.18 -3.47
C ILE A 90 11.50 14.78 -4.77
N ASP A 91 11.93 16.05 -4.75
CA ASP A 91 12.48 16.73 -5.92
C ASP A 91 13.86 16.22 -6.30
N LYS A 92 14.58 15.64 -5.34
CA LYS A 92 15.89 15.02 -5.58
C LYS A 92 15.82 13.56 -5.91
N ASP A 93 14.63 12.94 -5.84
CA ASP A 93 14.48 11.54 -6.22
C ASP A 93 14.48 11.40 -7.75
N PRO A 94 15.50 10.73 -8.34
CA PRO A 94 15.63 10.65 -9.78
C PRO A 94 14.53 9.79 -10.42
N LYS A 95 13.96 8.83 -9.69
CA LYS A 95 12.86 7.99 -10.19
C LYS A 95 11.56 8.77 -10.20
N LEU A 96 11.26 9.53 -9.13
CA LEU A 96 10.07 10.38 -9.11
C LEU A 96 10.12 11.41 -10.24
N ARG A 97 11.25 12.13 -10.41
CA ARG A 97 11.43 13.08 -11.51
C ARG A 97 11.27 12.45 -12.89
N ARG A 98 11.68 11.19 -13.03
CA ARG A 98 11.59 10.47 -14.31
C ARG A 98 10.16 10.01 -14.61
N PHE A 99 9.44 9.54 -13.60
CA PHE A 99 8.17 8.83 -13.80
C PHE A 99 6.92 9.63 -13.43
N THR A 100 7.10 10.81 -12.83
CA THR A 100 5.99 11.69 -12.42
C THR A 100 6.10 13.03 -13.13
N PRO A 101 5.01 13.56 -13.70
CA PRO A 101 4.99 14.90 -14.26
C PRO A 101 5.41 15.96 -13.21
N HIS A 102 6.10 17.01 -13.66
CA HIS A 102 6.67 18.01 -12.75
C HIS A 102 5.61 18.79 -11.96
N ASP A 103 4.50 19.13 -12.59
CA ASP A 103 3.36 19.79 -11.96
C ASP A 103 2.69 18.94 -10.88
N GLU A 104 2.65 17.63 -11.08
CA GLU A 104 2.19 16.68 -10.06
C GLU A 104 3.15 16.66 -8.87
N LEU A 105 4.48 16.56 -9.09
CA LEU A 105 5.46 16.63 -8.00
C LEU A 105 5.39 17.97 -7.25
N ASP A 106 5.21 19.08 -7.96
CA ASP A 106 5.07 20.40 -7.35
C ASP A 106 3.83 20.49 -6.44
N SER A 107 2.75 19.81 -6.78
CA SER A 107 1.54 19.74 -5.95
C SER A 107 1.79 19.14 -4.57
N TRP A 108 2.78 18.25 -4.44
CA TRP A 108 3.16 17.60 -3.18
C TRP A 108 4.07 18.46 -2.29
N ARG A 109 4.54 19.63 -2.76
CA ARG A 109 5.43 20.53 -1.99
C ARG A 109 4.72 21.34 -0.91
N THR A 110 3.39 21.36 -0.92
CA THR A 110 2.62 22.06 0.11
C THR A 110 2.69 21.27 1.41
N LEU A 111 3.65 21.61 2.25
CA LEU A 111 3.89 20.90 3.50
C LEU A 111 3.12 21.53 4.66
N THR A 112 2.45 20.70 5.43
CA THR A 112 1.94 21.07 6.75
C THR A 112 2.91 20.52 7.80
N TYR A 113 3.53 21.42 8.57
CA TYR A 113 4.44 21.00 9.63
C TYR A 113 3.66 20.65 10.90
N ASN A 114 3.82 19.41 11.33
CA ASN A 114 3.30 18.93 12.61
C ASN A 114 4.46 18.33 13.42
N ARG A 115 4.32 18.32 14.76
CA ARG A 115 5.28 17.60 15.58
C ARG A 115 5.14 16.09 15.35
N ALA A 116 6.26 15.36 15.47
CA ALA A 116 6.31 13.93 15.23
C ALA A 116 5.31 13.11 16.09
N ASP A 117 5.00 13.61 17.30
CA ASP A 117 4.07 12.99 18.25
C ASP A 117 2.59 13.22 17.89
N GLN A 118 2.29 14.13 16.98
CA GLN A 118 0.93 14.41 16.51
C GLN A 118 0.46 13.45 15.41
N TYR A 119 1.40 12.82 14.71
CA TYR A 119 1.06 11.85 13.65
C TYR A 119 0.61 10.54 14.24
N ILE A 120 -0.67 10.22 14.06
CA ILE A 120 -1.30 9.04 14.65
C ILE A 120 -0.94 7.72 13.96
N TYR A 121 -0.36 7.76 12.76
CA TYR A 121 -0.07 6.55 11.98
C TYR A 121 0.75 5.52 12.77
N ARG A 122 1.63 5.95 13.69
CA ARG A 122 2.42 5.05 14.54
C ARG A 122 1.53 4.22 15.46
N GLY A 123 0.59 4.89 16.11
CA GLY A 123 -0.36 4.22 16.97
C GLY A 123 -1.29 3.29 16.19
N LEU A 124 -1.74 3.70 15.00
CA LEU A 124 -2.49 2.82 14.10
C LEU A 124 -1.65 1.60 13.69
N ALA A 125 -0.37 1.80 13.34
CA ALA A 125 0.55 0.72 12.99
C ALA A 125 0.80 -0.25 14.15
N GLU A 126 0.85 0.21 15.41
CA GLU A 126 0.90 -0.65 16.59
C GLU A 126 -0.33 -1.58 16.71
N GLN A 127 -1.51 -1.07 16.31
CA GLN A 127 -2.72 -1.90 16.29
C GLN A 127 -2.64 -2.98 15.20
N LEU A 128 -2.02 -2.69 14.06
CA LEU A 128 -1.78 -3.70 13.01
C LEU A 128 -0.88 -4.82 13.51
N ALA A 129 0.20 -4.49 14.22
CA ALA A 129 1.08 -5.50 14.80
C ALA A 129 0.33 -6.40 15.81
N LYS A 130 -0.57 -5.83 16.62
CA LYS A 130 -1.44 -6.62 17.51
C LYS A 130 -2.39 -7.53 16.73
N PHE A 131 -3.01 -7.01 15.67
CA PHE A 131 -3.93 -7.76 14.82
C PHE A 131 -3.22 -8.93 14.12
N VAL A 132 -2.04 -8.70 13.55
CA VAL A 132 -1.23 -9.76 12.91
C VAL A 132 -0.85 -10.84 13.93
N ARG A 133 -0.42 -10.46 15.15
CA ARG A 133 -0.12 -11.42 16.23
C ARG A 133 -1.33 -12.23 16.70
N ALA A 134 -2.53 -11.68 16.55
CA ALA A 134 -3.77 -12.40 16.81
C ALA A 134 -4.18 -13.33 15.64
N GLY A 135 -3.37 -13.44 14.59
CA GLY A 135 -3.64 -14.27 13.42
C GLY A 135 -4.41 -13.55 12.30
N GLY A 136 -4.58 -12.23 12.41
CA GLY A 136 -5.24 -11.41 11.40
C GLY A 136 -4.40 -11.20 10.14
N ARG A 137 -5.07 -10.92 9.03
CA ARG A 137 -4.44 -10.64 7.74
C ARG A 137 -4.46 -9.15 7.44
N VAL A 138 -3.27 -8.59 7.20
CA VAL A 138 -3.07 -7.20 6.79
C VAL A 138 -2.67 -7.17 5.32
N GLY A 139 -3.38 -6.36 4.52
CA GLY A 139 -3.00 -5.99 3.17
C GLY A 139 -2.25 -4.66 3.15
N LEU A 140 -1.60 -4.34 2.03
CA LEU A 140 -0.91 -3.08 1.82
C LEU A 140 -1.69 -2.21 0.85
N GLY A 141 -1.93 -0.94 1.20
CA GLY A 141 -2.52 0.08 0.35
C GLY A 141 -1.94 1.45 0.66
N SER A 142 -1.44 2.16 -0.35
CA SER A 142 -0.83 3.49 -0.21
C SER A 142 -1.71 4.63 -0.73
N HIS A 143 -2.98 4.37 -1.01
CA HIS A 143 -3.95 5.33 -1.54
C HIS A 143 -3.57 5.96 -2.90
N GLY A 144 -2.59 5.40 -3.60
CA GLY A 144 -2.07 6.00 -4.82
C GLY A 144 -1.21 7.25 -4.62
N GLU A 145 -0.96 7.61 -3.38
CA GLU A 145 -0.14 8.76 -2.99
C GLU A 145 1.32 8.56 -3.42
N LEU A 146 1.89 9.52 -4.17
CA LEU A 146 3.24 9.42 -4.72
C LEU A 146 3.54 8.04 -5.31
N GLN A 147 2.91 7.73 -6.44
CA GLN A 147 3.00 6.43 -7.09
C GLN A 147 4.44 5.91 -7.18
N GLY A 148 4.64 4.66 -6.76
CA GLY A 148 5.96 4.05 -6.64
C GLY A 148 6.60 4.24 -5.26
N LEU A 149 6.73 5.46 -4.74
CA LEU A 149 7.36 5.73 -3.44
C LEU A 149 6.41 5.47 -2.26
N GLY A 150 5.15 5.88 -2.39
CA GLY A 150 4.15 5.76 -1.32
C GLY A 150 3.96 4.34 -0.80
N VAL A 151 4.09 3.32 -1.65
CA VAL A 151 4.01 1.92 -1.25
C VAL A 151 5.13 1.52 -0.29
N HIS A 152 6.33 2.08 -0.47
CA HIS A 152 7.45 1.85 0.44
C HIS A 152 7.24 2.56 1.77
N TRP A 153 6.71 3.78 1.76
CA TRP A 153 6.39 4.51 2.98
C TRP A 153 5.31 3.79 3.81
N GLU A 154 4.28 3.24 3.17
CA GLU A 154 3.27 2.42 3.86
C GLU A 154 3.90 1.20 4.55
N LEU A 155 4.82 0.47 3.87
CA LEU A 155 5.59 -0.62 4.47
C LEU A 155 6.43 -0.16 5.67
N TRP A 156 7.09 0.98 5.57
CA TRP A 156 7.90 1.54 6.66
C TRP A 156 7.04 1.98 7.84
N MET A 157 5.85 2.52 7.58
CA MET A 157 4.86 2.82 8.62
C MET A 157 4.41 1.56 9.35
N MET A 158 4.05 0.50 8.63
CA MET A 158 3.66 -0.78 9.22
C MET A 158 4.75 -1.32 10.14
N GLN A 159 6.00 -1.35 9.69
CA GLN A 159 7.13 -1.81 10.49
C GLN A 159 7.38 -0.92 11.71
N SER A 160 7.20 0.41 11.59
CA SER A 160 7.40 1.35 12.69
C SER A 160 6.47 1.13 13.88
N GLY A 161 5.32 0.47 13.67
CA GLY A 161 4.36 0.06 14.72
C GLY A 161 4.66 -1.29 15.36
N GLY A 162 5.76 -1.94 14.94
CA GLY A 162 6.23 -3.19 15.54
C GLY A 162 5.87 -4.46 14.79
N MET A 163 5.34 -4.36 13.55
CA MET A 163 5.40 -5.50 12.63
C MET A 163 6.86 -5.82 12.32
N THR A 164 7.19 -7.09 12.24
CA THR A 164 8.49 -7.50 11.70
C THR A 164 8.58 -7.15 10.22
N THR A 165 9.81 -7.02 9.69
CA THR A 165 10.02 -6.80 8.25
C THR A 165 9.38 -7.91 7.40
N PHE A 166 9.41 -9.14 7.88
CA PHE A 166 8.79 -10.28 7.23
C PHE A 166 7.25 -10.17 7.19
N GLU A 167 6.61 -9.78 8.29
CA GLU A 167 5.15 -9.56 8.35
C GLU A 167 4.72 -8.43 7.41
N ALA A 168 5.47 -7.32 7.37
CA ALA A 168 5.19 -6.21 6.45
C ALA A 168 5.34 -6.64 4.98
N LEU A 169 6.37 -7.40 4.63
CA LEU A 169 6.54 -7.94 3.28
C LEU A 169 5.42 -8.92 2.90
N ARG A 170 4.94 -9.72 3.84
CA ARG A 170 3.77 -10.60 3.59
C ARG A 170 2.50 -9.81 3.33
N ALA A 171 2.31 -8.67 4.00
CA ALA A 171 1.17 -7.78 3.73
C ALA A 171 1.19 -7.26 2.29
N ALA A 172 2.38 -6.93 1.76
CA ALA A 172 2.57 -6.43 0.40
C ALA A 172 2.58 -7.52 -0.69
N THR A 173 2.65 -8.79 -0.31
CA THR A 173 2.80 -9.91 -1.26
C THR A 173 1.66 -10.91 -1.11
N LEU A 174 1.83 -11.91 -0.25
CA LEU A 174 0.89 -13.02 -0.10
C LEU A 174 -0.50 -12.56 0.33
N HIS A 175 -0.58 -11.72 1.37
CA HIS A 175 -1.86 -11.21 1.87
C HIS A 175 -2.49 -10.20 0.91
N GLY A 176 -1.67 -9.38 0.22
CA GLY A 176 -2.15 -8.50 -0.84
C GLY A 176 -2.77 -9.27 -2.01
N ALA A 177 -2.14 -10.36 -2.44
CA ALA A 177 -2.69 -11.24 -3.47
C ALA A 177 -4.00 -11.90 -3.03
N ASP A 178 -4.11 -12.31 -1.76
CA ASP A 178 -5.33 -12.87 -1.20
C ASP A 178 -6.45 -11.82 -1.13
N ALA A 179 -6.13 -10.59 -0.73
CA ALA A 179 -7.08 -9.48 -0.66
C ALA A 179 -7.79 -9.20 -1.99
N ILE A 180 -7.08 -9.35 -3.10
CA ILE A 180 -7.63 -9.16 -4.45
C ILE A 180 -8.12 -10.45 -5.12
N GLY A 181 -8.17 -11.57 -4.37
CA GLY A 181 -8.62 -12.87 -4.86
C GLY A 181 -7.65 -13.57 -5.81
N MET A 182 -6.38 -13.18 -5.85
CA MET A 182 -5.37 -13.70 -6.79
C MET A 182 -4.27 -14.54 -6.11
N ALA A 183 -4.48 -15.04 -4.89
CA ALA A 183 -3.46 -15.79 -4.15
C ALA A 183 -3.01 -17.08 -4.86
N ARG A 184 -3.83 -17.64 -5.77
CA ARG A 184 -3.46 -18.79 -6.59
C ARG A 184 -2.39 -18.47 -7.63
N ASP A 185 -2.41 -17.22 -8.12
CA ASP A 185 -1.62 -16.80 -9.28
C ASP A 185 -0.48 -15.85 -8.90
N LEU A 186 -0.55 -15.19 -7.74
CA LEU A 186 0.36 -14.14 -7.30
C LEU A 186 0.74 -14.29 -5.81
N GLY A 187 1.64 -13.44 -5.35
CA GLY A 187 1.95 -13.19 -3.94
C GLY A 187 3.04 -14.06 -3.33
N SER A 188 3.44 -15.14 -4.00
CA SER A 188 4.56 -16.00 -3.59
C SER A 188 5.32 -16.52 -4.81
N ILE A 189 6.58 -16.92 -4.58
CA ILE A 189 7.44 -17.51 -5.61
C ILE A 189 7.23 -19.01 -5.59
N GLU A 190 6.37 -19.49 -6.48
CA GLU A 190 6.00 -20.89 -6.61
C GLU A 190 5.88 -21.29 -8.09
N VAL A 191 6.17 -22.54 -8.41
CA VAL A 191 5.98 -23.08 -9.76
C VAL A 191 4.51 -23.02 -10.14
N GLY A 192 4.22 -22.45 -11.31
CA GLY A 192 2.86 -22.31 -11.84
C GLY A 192 2.23 -20.95 -11.59
N LYS A 193 2.81 -20.09 -10.74
CA LYS A 193 2.36 -18.71 -10.55
C LYS A 193 2.90 -17.78 -11.62
N LEU A 194 2.24 -16.63 -11.78
CA LEU A 194 2.68 -15.58 -12.67
C LEU A 194 4.04 -15.03 -12.21
N ALA A 195 4.93 -14.79 -13.16
CA ALA A 195 6.24 -14.22 -12.88
C ALA A 195 6.14 -12.69 -12.72
N ASP A 196 5.52 -12.26 -11.62
CA ASP A 196 5.43 -10.88 -11.16
C ASP A 196 6.36 -10.74 -9.94
N LEU A 197 7.57 -10.21 -10.17
CA LEU A 197 8.67 -10.24 -9.22
C LEU A 197 9.37 -8.87 -9.12
N GLN A 198 9.96 -8.60 -7.97
CA GLN A 198 10.92 -7.51 -7.78
C GLN A 198 12.27 -8.07 -7.37
N VAL A 199 13.33 -7.60 -8.01
CA VAL A 199 14.71 -7.87 -7.60
C VAL A 199 15.26 -6.62 -6.93
N LEU A 200 15.69 -6.78 -5.69
CA LEU A 200 16.21 -5.69 -4.86
C LEU A 200 17.73 -5.79 -4.74
N ASP A 201 18.43 -4.66 -4.77
CA ASP A 201 19.88 -4.60 -4.58
C ASP A 201 20.29 -4.87 -3.12
N ARG A 202 19.39 -4.62 -2.17
CA ARG A 202 19.66 -4.77 -0.73
C ARG A 202 18.59 -5.62 -0.05
N ASN A 203 18.99 -6.31 1.00
CA ASN A 203 18.11 -7.23 1.75
C ASN A 203 17.04 -6.47 2.55
N PRO A 204 15.74 -6.56 2.18
CA PRO A 204 14.65 -5.90 2.89
C PRO A 204 14.37 -6.51 4.27
N LEU A 205 14.80 -7.75 4.53
CA LEU A 205 14.65 -8.37 5.85
C LEU A 205 15.63 -7.78 6.87
N ALA A 206 16.75 -7.24 6.41
CA ALA A 206 17.70 -6.54 7.28
C ALA A 206 17.23 -5.12 7.63
N ASP A 207 16.64 -4.43 6.68
CA ASP A 207 16.04 -3.10 6.83
C ASP A 207 14.90 -2.96 5.83
N ILE A 208 13.69 -2.67 6.32
CA ILE A 208 12.51 -2.51 5.47
C ILE A 208 12.68 -1.38 4.43
N ARG A 209 13.53 -0.37 4.71
CA ARG A 209 13.84 0.70 3.75
C ARG A 209 14.50 0.19 2.48
N ASN A 210 15.12 -0.99 2.55
CA ASN A 210 15.71 -1.64 1.38
C ASN A 210 14.67 -2.11 0.34
N THR A 211 13.39 -2.10 0.66
CA THR A 211 12.32 -2.33 -0.34
C THR A 211 12.38 -1.33 -1.49
N ASN A 212 12.89 -0.11 -1.26
CA ASN A 212 13.06 0.91 -2.30
C ASN A 212 14.32 0.70 -3.18
N SER A 213 15.13 -0.32 -2.93
CA SER A 213 16.34 -0.61 -3.73
C SER A 213 16.04 -1.50 -4.95
N ILE A 214 15.01 -1.16 -5.71
CA ILE A 214 14.55 -1.95 -6.86
C ILE A 214 15.54 -1.88 -8.00
N ARG A 215 16.13 -3.03 -8.35
CA ARG A 215 17.01 -3.21 -9.50
C ARG A 215 16.26 -3.61 -10.75
N TYR A 216 15.36 -4.59 -10.63
CA TYR A 216 14.51 -5.05 -11.72
C TYR A 216 13.08 -5.28 -11.25
N VAL A 217 12.16 -5.10 -12.18
CA VAL A 217 10.77 -5.50 -12.02
C VAL A 217 10.43 -6.49 -13.12
N MET A 218 9.87 -7.64 -12.77
CA MET A 218 9.29 -8.58 -13.72
C MET A 218 7.78 -8.50 -13.65
N LYS A 219 7.13 -8.33 -14.79
CA LYS A 219 5.68 -8.33 -14.93
C LYS A 219 5.26 -9.31 -16.01
N ASN A 220 4.51 -10.33 -15.61
CA ASN A 220 4.06 -11.40 -16.50
C ASN A 220 5.20 -11.96 -17.38
N GLY A 221 6.34 -12.25 -16.72
CA GLY A 221 7.54 -12.82 -17.35
C GLY A 221 8.38 -11.86 -18.17
N ARG A 222 8.05 -10.56 -18.26
CA ARG A 222 8.89 -9.54 -18.90
C ARG A 222 9.69 -8.80 -17.84
N LEU A 223 11.00 -8.67 -18.05
CA LEU A 223 11.92 -8.01 -17.13
C LEU A 223 12.19 -6.57 -17.56
N TYR A 224 12.09 -5.67 -16.61
CA TYR A 224 12.32 -4.24 -16.79
C TYR A 224 13.41 -3.76 -15.84
N ASP A 225 14.24 -2.84 -16.31
CA ASP A 225 15.20 -2.13 -15.45
C ASP A 225 14.44 -1.25 -14.44
N GLY A 226 14.81 -1.32 -13.16
CA GLY A 226 14.12 -0.62 -12.09
C GLY A 226 14.31 0.90 -12.05
N ASN A 227 15.24 1.45 -12.84
CA ASN A 227 15.50 2.88 -12.91
C ASN A 227 14.92 3.52 -14.17
N THR A 228 14.86 2.78 -15.28
CA THR A 228 14.44 3.31 -16.59
C THR A 228 13.11 2.78 -17.06
N LEU A 229 12.66 1.62 -16.55
CA LEU A 229 11.56 0.81 -17.02
C LEU A 229 11.71 0.38 -18.50
N ASP A 230 12.93 0.39 -19.00
CA ASP A 230 13.23 -0.25 -20.26
C ASP A 230 13.04 -1.76 -20.13
N GLU A 231 12.38 -2.39 -21.11
CA GLU A 231 12.29 -3.84 -21.17
C GLU A 231 13.69 -4.39 -21.54
N VAL A 232 14.24 -5.23 -20.65
CA VAL A 232 15.58 -5.83 -20.83
C VAL A 232 15.51 -7.31 -21.18
N TRP A 233 14.34 -7.96 -21.02
CA TRP A 233 14.09 -9.33 -21.42
C TRP A 233 12.57 -9.60 -21.55
N PRO A 234 12.10 -10.40 -22.52
CA PRO A 234 12.85 -11.11 -23.56
C PRO A 234 13.28 -10.21 -24.73
N ARG A 235 12.83 -8.96 -24.76
CA ARG A 235 13.18 -7.99 -25.81
C ARG A 235 13.87 -6.80 -25.16
N VAL A 236 14.88 -6.26 -25.83
CA VAL A 236 15.46 -4.98 -25.43
C VAL A 236 14.66 -3.86 -26.09
N ARG A 237 13.91 -3.09 -25.29
CA ARG A 237 13.07 -2.00 -25.79
C ARG A 237 13.02 -0.87 -24.78
N ALA A 238 13.43 0.31 -25.20
CA ALA A 238 13.36 1.50 -24.38
C ALA A 238 11.90 1.87 -24.05
N LEU A 239 11.69 2.42 -22.86
CA LEU A 239 10.44 3.05 -22.49
C LEU A 239 10.17 4.22 -23.44
N PRO A 240 8.97 4.35 -24.02
CA PRO A 240 8.62 5.50 -24.83
C PRO A 240 8.83 6.81 -24.09
N ARG A 241 9.37 7.81 -24.78
CA ARG A 241 9.60 9.13 -24.19
C ARG A 241 8.29 9.68 -23.62
N GLN A 242 8.34 10.15 -22.39
CA GLN A 242 7.22 10.79 -21.74
C GLN A 242 7.19 12.28 -22.11
N TRP A 243 5.99 12.88 -22.16
CA TRP A 243 5.83 14.27 -22.60
C TRP A 243 6.56 15.26 -21.67
N TRP A 244 6.58 15.01 -20.35
CA TRP A 244 7.24 15.86 -19.37
C TRP A 244 8.77 15.79 -19.39
N TRP A 245 9.39 14.81 -20.07
CA TRP A 245 10.85 14.76 -20.20
C TRP A 245 11.41 15.85 -21.10
N SER A 246 10.58 16.57 -21.84
CA SER A 246 10.96 17.71 -22.67
C SER A 246 10.87 19.05 -21.94
N GLU A 247 10.26 19.07 -20.75
CA GLU A 247 9.99 20.25 -19.94
C GLU A 247 10.97 20.44 -18.79
N GLU A 248 12.09 19.70 -18.75
CA GLU A 248 13.13 19.99 -17.76
C GLU A 248 13.53 21.46 -17.92
N PRO A 249 13.42 22.30 -16.86
CA PRO A 249 13.93 23.64 -16.90
C PRO A 249 15.40 23.57 -17.24
N ALA A 250 15.86 24.28 -18.27
CA ALA A 250 17.27 24.41 -18.54
C ALA A 250 17.97 24.84 -17.25
N GLU A 251 18.95 24.06 -16.79
CA GLU A 251 19.76 24.44 -15.65
C GLU A 251 20.27 25.88 -15.92
N GLY A 252 19.74 26.85 -15.19
CA GLY A 252 20.30 28.21 -15.27
C GLY A 252 19.35 29.37 -15.52
N ARG A 253 18.06 29.27 -15.34
CA ARG A 253 17.22 30.49 -15.21
C ARG A 253 16.82 30.69 -13.75
N ARG A 254 17.73 31.36 -13.02
CA ARG A 254 17.43 32.09 -11.80
C ARG A 254 16.86 33.46 -12.14
#